data_7d20b0a65da0803cf12fe3c8c849d792
#
_entry.id   7d20b0a65da0803cf12fe3c8c849d792
#
_cell.length_a   1.000
_cell.length_b   1.000
_cell.length_c   1.000
_cell.angle_alpha   90.00
_cell.angle_beta   90.00
_cell.angle_gamma   90.00
#
_symmetry.space_group_name_H-M   'P 1'
#
loop_
_entity.id
_entity.type
_entity.pdbx_description
1 polymer ?
#
loop_
_entity_poly.entity_id
_entity_poly.type
_entity_poly.pdbx_seq_one_letter_code
_entity_poly.pdbx_strand_id
1 'polypeptide(L)' 'MARDQFRVEELNPFLEWHLHMKAASLEVASEEAKRITKMIGRKTRVLGENGEVLTEVDP' A
#
# COMPACT_ATOMS: atom_id res chain seq x y z
N MET A 1 -21.14 2.53 5.15
CA MET A 1 -20.36 2.30 5.41
C MET A 1 -19.12 2.10 4.87
N ALA A 2 -18.17 2.65 5.15
CA ALA A 2 -16.94 2.60 4.52
C ALA A 2 -16.23 1.39 4.82
N ARG A 3 -15.49 0.94 3.89
CA ARG A 3 -14.75 -0.21 4.11
C ARG A 3 -13.72 -0.10 3.05
N ASP A 4 -12.65 -0.77 3.05
CA ASP A 4 -11.61 -0.74 2.04
C ASP A 4 -11.20 0.70 1.73
N GLN A 5 -11.04 1.49 2.77
CA GLN A 5 -10.70 2.89 2.63
C GLN A 5 -9.23 3.12 2.32
N PHE A 6 -8.40 2.12 2.55
CA PHE A 6 -6.96 2.27 2.41
C PHE A 6 -6.50 1.39 1.26
N ARG A 7 -5.61 1.94 0.43
CA ARG A 7 -5.08 1.21 -0.71
C ARG A 7 -3.62 0.93 -0.50
N VAL A 8 -3.21 -0.30 -0.79
CA VAL A 8 -1.81 -0.68 -0.73
C VAL A 8 -1.33 -0.78 -2.16
N GLU A 9 -0.34 0.03 -2.51
CA GLU A 9 0.19 0.09 -3.86
C GLU A 9 1.66 -0.27 -3.87
N GLU A 10 2.10 -0.93 -4.92
CA GLU A 10 3.50 -1.25 -5.10
C GLU A 10 4.06 -0.50 -6.29
N LEU A 11 5.33 -0.14 -6.20
CA LEU A 11 6.00 0.57 -7.26
C LEU A 11 6.65 -0.46 -8.19
N ASN A 12 6.24 -0.45 -9.46
CA ASN A 12 6.77 -1.43 -10.39
C ASN A 12 8.10 -0.94 -10.99
N PRO A 13 8.80 -1.78 -11.76
CA PRO A 13 10.10 -1.38 -12.32
C PRO A 13 10.03 -0.20 -13.27
N PHE A 14 8.84 0.13 -13.77
CA PHE A 14 8.68 1.26 -14.68
C PHE A 14 8.32 2.53 -13.92
N LEU A 15 8.44 2.50 -12.58
CA LEU A 15 8.16 3.63 -11.70
C LEU A 15 6.69 4.03 -11.72
N GLU A 16 5.82 3.06 -11.90
CA GLU A 16 4.39 3.26 -11.83
C GLU A 16 3.82 2.55 -10.62
N TRP A 17 2.82 3.17 -10.00
CA TRP A 17 2.19 2.59 -8.83
C TRP A 17 1.04 1.69 -9.25
N HIS A 18 1.03 0.48 -8.74
CA HIS A 18 -0.01 -0.48 -9.03
C HIS A 18 -0.76 -0.81 -7.75
N LEU A 19 -2.07 -0.80 -7.82
CA LEU A 19 -2.88 -1.21 -6.69
C LEU A 19 -2.70 -2.69 -6.44
N HIS A 20 -2.31 -3.03 -5.22
CA HIS A 20 -2.13 -4.43 -4.84
C HIS A 20 -3.36 -4.95 -4.11
N MET A 21 -3.88 -4.17 -3.15
CA MET A 21 -5.06 -4.58 -2.41
C MET A 21 -5.65 -3.38 -1.71
N LYS A 22 -6.87 -3.54 -1.23
CA LYS A 22 -7.52 -2.55 -0.39
C LYS A 22 -7.74 -3.14 0.99
N ALA A 23 -7.78 -2.30 1.99
CA ALA A 23 -7.96 -2.74 3.36
C ALA A 23 -8.87 -1.77 4.08
N ALA A 24 -9.55 -2.28 5.09
CA ALA A 24 -10.51 -1.47 5.84
C ALA A 24 -9.84 -0.67 6.96
N SER A 25 -8.60 -1.02 7.34
CA SER A 25 -7.92 -0.29 8.41
C SER A 25 -6.50 0.01 8.00
N LEU A 26 -5.96 1.09 8.55
CA LEU A 26 -4.59 1.46 8.30
C LEU A 26 -3.63 0.42 8.84
N GLU A 27 -3.97 -0.19 9.94
CA GLU A 27 -3.13 -1.19 10.57
C GLU A 27 -2.94 -2.39 9.65
N VAL A 28 -4.03 -2.89 9.11
CA VAL A 28 -3.96 -4.03 8.19
C VAL A 28 -3.22 -3.63 6.92
N ALA A 29 -3.52 -2.45 6.39
CA ALA A 29 -2.86 -1.98 5.18
C ALA A 29 -1.36 -1.87 5.38
N SER A 30 -0.93 -1.33 6.51
CA SER A 30 0.50 -1.17 6.80
C SER A 30 1.21 -2.51 6.93
N GLU A 31 0.56 -3.47 7.58
CA GLU A 31 1.14 -4.80 7.71
C GLU A 31 1.30 -5.46 6.34
N GLU A 32 0.29 -5.32 5.50
CA GLU A 32 0.37 -5.88 4.16
C GLU A 32 1.45 -5.21 3.33
N ALA A 33 1.60 -3.90 3.47
CA ALA A 33 2.62 -3.17 2.74
C ALA A 33 4.01 -3.70 3.11
N LYS A 34 4.24 -3.92 4.39
CA LYS A 34 5.52 -4.45 4.85
C LYS A 34 5.77 -5.85 4.31
N ARG A 35 4.73 -6.68 4.34
CA ARG A 35 4.85 -8.04 3.85
C ARG A 35 5.16 -8.06 2.36
N ILE A 36 4.46 -7.23 1.60
CA ILE A 36 4.64 -7.18 0.15
C ILE A 36 6.05 -6.70 -0.19
N THR A 37 6.50 -5.62 0.45
CA THR A 37 7.84 -5.10 0.20
C THR A 37 8.89 -6.16 0.46
N LYS A 38 8.72 -6.90 1.55
CA LYS A 38 9.68 -7.95 1.88
C LYS A 38 9.65 -9.07 0.85
N MET A 39 8.47 -9.39 0.35
CA MET A 39 8.29 -10.50 -0.56
C MET A 39 8.79 -10.19 -1.96
N ILE A 40 8.49 -9.01 -2.47
CA ILE A 40 8.81 -8.69 -3.86
C ILE A 40 10.00 -7.74 -4.01
N GLY A 41 10.51 -7.18 -2.90
CA GLY A 41 11.68 -6.33 -2.96
C GLY A 41 11.44 -4.98 -3.62
N ARG A 42 10.22 -4.47 -3.57
CA ARG A 42 9.89 -3.18 -4.14
C ARG A 42 9.23 -2.31 -3.11
N LYS A 43 9.27 -1.00 -3.37
CA LYS A 43 8.64 -0.04 -2.48
C LYS A 43 7.13 -0.19 -2.52
N THR A 44 6.50 -0.07 -1.36
CA THR A 44 5.04 -0.04 -1.29
C THR A 44 4.60 1.20 -0.53
N ARG A 45 3.35 1.57 -0.70
CA ARG A 45 2.79 2.70 0.03
C ARG A 45 1.33 2.43 0.34
N VAL A 46 0.85 3.12 1.37
CA VAL A 46 -0.55 3.05 1.75
C VAL A 46 -1.16 4.41 1.52
N LEU A 47 -2.25 4.45 0.78
CA LEU A 47 -2.98 5.67 0.51
C LEU A 47 -4.27 5.69 1.31
N GLY A 48 -4.64 6.86 1.76
CA GLY A 48 -5.90 7.04 2.44
C GLY A 48 -7.04 7.23 1.48
N GLU A 49 -8.20 7.46 2.05
CA GLU A 49 -9.44 7.58 1.31
C GLU A 49 -9.39 8.70 0.29
N ASN A 50 -8.67 9.77 0.60
CA ASN A 50 -8.58 10.93 -0.28
C ASN A 50 -7.35 10.91 -1.16
N GLY A 51 -6.66 9.78 -1.21
CA GLY A 51 -5.49 9.65 -2.05
C GLY A 51 -4.20 10.14 -1.43
N GLU A 52 -4.22 10.53 -0.15
CA GLU A 52 -3.00 10.99 0.49
C GLU A 52 -2.12 9.80 0.88
N VAL A 53 -0.82 9.97 0.77
CA VAL A 53 0.12 8.92 1.15
C VAL A 53 0.26 8.93 2.66
N LEU A 54 -0.14 7.85 3.31
CA LEU A 54 -0.10 7.74 4.76
C LEU A 54 1.19 7.12 5.25
N THR A 55 1.72 6.18 4.50
CA THR A 55 2.98 5.57 4.88
C THR A 55 3.64 4.97 3.64
N GLU A 56 4.96 4.83 3.69
CA GLU A 56 5.72 4.19 2.63
C GLU A 56 6.67 3.19 3.25
N VAL A 57 6.89 2.09 2.58
CA VAL A 57 7.79 1.04 3.06
C VAL A 57 8.82 0.79 1.98
N ASP A 58 10.09 0.94 2.34
CA ASP A 58 11.19 0.68 1.42
C ASP A 58 11.70 -0.74 1.61
N PRO A 59 12.16 -1.36 0.54
CA PRO A 59 12.71 -2.71 0.64
C PRO A 59 13.99 -2.77 1.43
#